data_c70e47cef1fe0d35c9f72fd0caae301d
#
_entry.id   c70e47cef1fe0d35c9f72fd0caae301d
#
_cell.length_a   1.000
_cell.length_b   1.000
_cell.length_c   1.000
_cell.angle_alpha   90.00
_cell.angle_beta   90.00
_cell.angle_gamma   90.00
#
_symmetry.space_group_name_H-M   'P 1'
#
loop_
_entity.id
_entity.type
_entity.pdbx_description
1 polymer ?
#
loop_
_entity_poly.entity_id
_entity_poly.type
_entity_poly.pdbx_seq_one_letter_code
_entity_poly.pdbx_strand_id
1 'polypeptide(L)'
;CDLKGCLEFMARRLFDDDTRIRFRPSYFPFTEPSVEVDVTCSNCHGKGCPLCKYTGWIEILGAGMVHPNVLENCGVDSKKFNGFAFGVGIERIAIIKYGIPDIRLFYENDVRFLKQFK
;
A
#
# COMPACT_ATOMS: atom_id res chain seq x y z
N CYS A 1 15.31 -6.90 -1.59
CA CYS A 1 14.64 -7.61 -2.70
C CYS A 1 13.36 -8.32 -2.26
N ASP A 2 13.34 -8.97 -1.09
CA ASP A 2 12.18 -9.74 -0.63
C ASP A 2 10.95 -8.85 -0.36
N LEU A 3 11.13 -7.71 0.28
CA LEU A 3 10.05 -6.74 0.49
C LEU A 3 9.41 -6.31 -0.84
N LYS A 4 10.23 -5.95 -1.82
CA LYS A 4 9.73 -5.55 -3.14
C LYS A 4 8.99 -6.69 -3.84
N GLY A 5 9.56 -7.90 -3.83
CA GLY A 5 8.95 -9.09 -4.42
C GLY A 5 7.62 -9.46 -3.78
N CYS A 6 7.53 -9.42 -2.44
CA CYS A 6 6.29 -9.62 -1.70
C CYS A 6 5.20 -8.62 -2.09
N LEU A 7 5.55 -7.34 -2.16
CA LEU A 7 4.60 -6.28 -2.47
C LEU A 7 4.16 -6.30 -3.94
N GLU A 8 5.05 -6.63 -4.88
CA GLU A 8 4.69 -6.85 -6.28
C GLU A 8 3.72 -8.03 -6.44
N PHE A 9 4.01 -9.12 -5.77
CA PHE A 9 3.12 -10.29 -5.79
C PHE A 9 1.74 -9.96 -5.21
N MET A 10 1.71 -9.26 -4.07
CA MET A 10 0.47 -8.81 -3.45
C MET A 10 -0.33 -7.90 -4.39
N ALA A 11 0.31 -6.91 -5.01
CA ALA A 11 -0.36 -5.97 -5.91
C ALA A 11 -0.98 -6.66 -7.14
N ARG A 12 -0.26 -7.59 -7.76
CA ARG A 12 -0.76 -8.37 -8.90
C ARG A 12 -1.95 -9.26 -8.52
N ARG A 13 -1.93 -9.85 -7.31
CA ARG A 13 -3.03 -10.70 -6.82
C ARG A 13 -4.27 -9.91 -6.40
N LEU A 14 -4.08 -8.69 -5.89
CA LEU A 14 -5.19 -7.85 -5.42
C LEU A 14 -5.88 -7.08 -6.56
N PHE A 15 -5.11 -6.65 -7.53
CA PHE A 15 -5.58 -5.81 -8.63
C PHE A 15 -5.52 -6.57 -9.97
N ASP A 16 -4.52 -6.33 -10.78
CA ASP A 16 -4.32 -6.96 -12.08
C ASP A 16 -2.88 -7.37 -12.29
N ASP A 17 -2.62 -8.35 -13.18
CA ASP A 17 -1.28 -8.81 -13.52
C ASP A 17 -0.39 -7.70 -14.11
N ASP A 18 -0.99 -6.70 -14.74
CA ASP A 18 -0.31 -5.52 -15.30
C ASP A 18 -0.01 -4.44 -14.27
N THR A 19 -0.45 -4.60 -13.01
CA THR A 19 -0.21 -3.63 -11.95
C THR A 19 1.28 -3.56 -11.62
N ARG A 20 1.82 -2.35 -11.72
CA ARG A 20 3.21 -2.06 -11.36
C ARG A 20 3.27 -1.32 -10.05
N ILE A 21 4.33 -1.55 -9.29
CA ILE A 21 4.62 -0.80 -8.07
C ILE A 21 5.80 0.14 -8.24
N ARG A 22 5.78 1.22 -7.48
CA ARG A 22 6.87 2.19 -7.39
C ARG A 22 7.15 2.49 -5.94
N PHE A 23 8.43 2.49 -5.56
CA PHE A 23 8.87 2.90 -4.25
C PHE A 23 9.31 4.36 -4.28
N ARG A 24 8.77 5.16 -3.35
CA ARG A 24 9.22 6.52 -3.09
C ARG A 24 9.87 6.57 -1.71
N PRO A 25 11.08 7.13 -1.57
CA PRO A 25 11.69 7.33 -0.26
C PRO A 25 10.78 8.13 0.67
N SER A 26 10.70 7.69 1.92
CA SER A 26 9.93 8.35 2.95
C SER A 26 10.60 8.19 4.32
N TYR A 27 10.00 8.71 5.36
CA TYR A 27 10.48 8.57 6.72
C TYR A 27 9.39 8.03 7.63
N PHE A 28 9.74 6.96 8.36
CA PHE A 28 8.96 6.45 9.48
C PHE A 28 9.91 6.15 10.65
N PRO A 29 9.51 6.41 11.92
CA PRO A 29 10.42 6.27 13.06
C PRO A 29 10.83 4.82 13.37
N PHE A 30 10.07 3.85 12.93
CA PHE A 30 10.27 2.42 13.19
C PHE A 30 10.92 1.64 12.03
N THR A 31 11.20 2.30 10.91
CA THR A 31 11.84 1.71 9.73
C THR A 31 12.97 2.57 9.20
N GLU A 32 14.02 1.91 8.66
CA GLU A 32 15.15 2.56 8.00
C GLU A 32 15.83 1.54 7.05
N PRO A 33 15.84 1.75 5.73
CA PRO A 33 15.16 2.80 4.98
C PRO A 33 13.63 2.63 4.96
N SER A 34 12.94 3.75 4.81
CA SER A 34 11.47 3.79 4.70
C SER A 34 11.03 4.18 3.31
N VAL A 35 9.94 3.62 2.84
CA VAL A 35 9.39 3.89 1.51
C VAL A 35 7.87 3.99 1.57
N GLU A 36 7.32 4.83 0.74
CA GLU A 36 5.91 4.80 0.36
C GLU A 36 5.74 4.03 -0.94
N VAL A 37 4.73 3.21 -1.01
CA VAL A 37 4.49 2.33 -2.15
C VAL A 37 3.27 2.80 -2.92
N ASP A 38 3.50 3.11 -4.18
CA ASP A 38 2.46 3.47 -5.13
C ASP A 38 2.21 2.32 -6.10
N VAL A 39 0.96 2.19 -6.52
CA VAL A 39 0.57 1.30 -7.63
C VAL A 39 0.09 2.11 -8.82
N THR A 40 0.19 1.53 -10.01
CA THR A 40 -0.43 2.13 -11.20
C THR A 40 -1.92 2.30 -11.01
N CYS A 41 -2.44 3.45 -11.41
CA CYS A 41 -3.87 3.73 -11.32
C CYS A 41 -4.67 2.75 -12.17
N SER A 42 -5.61 2.02 -11.57
CA SER A 42 -6.47 1.05 -12.24
C SER A 42 -7.44 1.69 -13.25
N ASN A 43 -7.78 2.94 -13.04
CA ASN A 43 -8.72 3.66 -13.90
C ASN A 43 -8.10 4.18 -15.21
N CYS A 44 -6.86 4.66 -15.16
CA CYS A 44 -6.19 5.28 -16.30
C CYS A 44 -4.95 4.50 -16.79
N HIS A 45 -4.59 3.42 -16.12
CA HIS A 45 -3.41 2.60 -16.44
C HIS A 45 -2.11 3.42 -16.63
N GLY A 46 -1.94 4.43 -15.79
CA GLY A 46 -0.76 5.29 -15.78
C GLY A 46 -0.84 6.54 -16.68
N LYS A 47 -1.93 6.74 -17.41
CA LYS A 47 -2.10 7.91 -18.30
C LYS A 47 -2.42 9.22 -17.56
N GLY A 48 -2.95 9.13 -16.36
CA GLY A 48 -3.41 10.25 -15.57
C GLY A 48 -4.94 10.44 -15.65
N CYS A 49 -5.58 10.58 -14.50
CA CYS A 49 -7.01 10.85 -14.37
C CYS A 49 -7.29 11.61 -13.06
N PRO A 50 -8.49 12.14 -12.85
CA PRO A 50 -8.83 12.85 -11.60
C PRO A 50 -8.64 11.98 -10.34
N LEU A 51 -8.86 10.66 -10.42
CA LEU A 51 -8.69 9.74 -9.30
C LEU A 51 -7.23 9.69 -8.80
N CYS A 52 -6.28 9.64 -9.70
CA CYS A 52 -4.85 9.64 -9.38
C CYS A 52 -4.23 11.06 -9.41
N LYS A 53 -5.06 12.10 -9.46
CA LYS A 53 -4.61 13.51 -9.59
C LYS A 53 -3.65 13.72 -10.76
N TYR A 54 -3.91 13.06 -11.89
CA TYR A 54 -3.12 13.09 -13.12
C TYR A 54 -1.68 12.59 -13.02
N THR A 55 -1.33 11.92 -11.90
CA THR A 55 0.01 11.35 -11.71
C THR A 55 0.19 9.96 -12.34
N GLY A 56 -0.89 9.26 -12.59
CA GLY A 56 -0.89 7.86 -13.03
C GLY A 56 -0.61 6.84 -11.91
N TRP A 57 -0.37 7.31 -10.68
CA TRP A 57 -0.01 6.50 -9.53
C TRP A 57 -0.90 6.79 -8.33
N ILE A 58 -1.19 5.74 -7.56
CA ILE A 58 -1.96 5.85 -6.33
C ILE A 58 -1.15 5.22 -5.20
N GLU A 59 -0.91 5.99 -4.14
CA GLU A 59 -0.29 5.50 -2.92
C GLU A 59 -1.22 4.54 -2.20
N ILE A 60 -0.71 3.37 -1.81
CA ILE A 60 -1.48 2.35 -1.11
C ILE A 60 -0.98 2.05 0.30
N LEU A 61 0.34 2.09 0.53
CA LEU A 61 0.91 1.69 1.81
C LEU A 61 2.28 2.32 2.07
N GLY A 62 2.68 2.28 3.34
CA GLY A 62 4.05 2.53 3.77
C GLY A 62 4.77 1.23 4.10
N ALA A 63 6.05 1.16 3.81
CA ALA A 63 6.88 0.00 4.05
C ALA A 63 8.33 0.39 4.40
N GLY A 64 9.12 -0.56 4.82
CA GLY A 64 10.56 -0.35 5.03
C GLY A 64 11.24 -1.52 5.72
N MET A 65 12.54 -1.38 5.87
CA MET A 65 13.31 -2.31 6.71
C MET A 65 13.12 -1.93 8.17
N VAL A 66 12.91 -2.91 9.03
CA VAL A 66 12.72 -2.67 10.46
C VAL A 66 13.98 -2.07 11.06
N HIS A 67 13.84 -0.98 11.83
CA HIS A 67 14.95 -0.32 12.47
C HIS A 67 15.62 -1.27 13.47
N PRO A 68 16.98 -1.35 13.52
CA PRO A 68 17.69 -2.24 14.45
C PRO A 68 17.28 -2.09 15.92
N ASN A 69 17.00 -0.88 16.37
CA ASN A 69 16.54 -0.64 17.76
C ASN A 69 15.20 -1.31 18.05
N VAL A 70 14.31 -1.40 17.07
CA VAL A 70 13.03 -2.12 17.23
C VAL A 70 13.27 -3.61 17.40
N LEU A 71 14.18 -4.20 16.61
CA LEU A 71 14.54 -5.61 16.73
C LEU A 71 15.14 -5.93 18.11
N GLU A 72 16.07 -5.10 18.57
CA GLU A 72 16.71 -5.26 19.88
C GLU A 72 15.74 -5.13 21.04
N ASN A 73 14.81 -4.18 20.98
CA ASN A 73 13.75 -4.01 21.97
C ASN A 73 12.80 -5.22 22.02
N CYS A 74 12.69 -5.96 20.93
CA CYS A 74 11.90 -7.21 20.85
C CYS A 74 12.73 -8.46 21.18
N GLY A 75 13.99 -8.32 21.60
CA GLY A 75 14.87 -9.42 21.93
C GLY A 75 15.47 -10.16 20.72
N VAL A 76 15.43 -9.53 19.53
CA VAL A 76 15.99 -10.09 18.31
C VAL A 76 17.36 -9.45 18.05
N ASP A 77 18.38 -10.28 17.84
CA ASP A 77 19.75 -9.84 17.54
C ASP A 77 19.81 -9.18 16.15
N SER A 78 19.90 -7.85 16.11
CA SER A 78 19.94 -7.05 14.88
C SER A 78 21.19 -7.28 14.03
N LYS A 79 22.24 -7.91 14.57
CA LYS A 79 23.46 -8.26 13.83
C LYS A 79 23.30 -9.58 13.06
N LYS A 80 22.40 -10.45 13.48
CA LYS A 80 22.12 -11.73 12.85
C LYS A 80 20.89 -11.72 11.97
N PHE A 81 19.91 -10.94 12.34
CA PHE A 81 18.62 -10.87 11.67
C PHE A 81 18.30 -9.47 11.22
N ASN A 82 17.68 -9.36 10.07
CA ASN A 82 16.99 -8.18 9.60
C ASN A 82 15.55 -8.53 9.28
N GLY A 83 14.71 -7.53 9.15
CA GLY A 83 13.30 -7.71 8.84
C GLY A 83 12.77 -6.56 8.01
N PHE A 84 11.66 -6.77 7.38
CA PHE A 84 10.89 -5.72 6.75
C PHE A 84 9.47 -5.67 7.31
N ALA A 85 8.85 -4.52 7.20
CA ALA A 85 7.47 -4.32 7.60
C ALA A 85 6.74 -3.47 6.57
N PHE A 86 5.43 -3.66 6.48
CA PHE A 86 4.55 -2.78 5.72
C PHE A 86 3.22 -2.64 6.43
N GLY A 87 2.61 -1.47 6.30
CA GLY A 87 1.30 -1.17 6.85
C GLY A 87 0.38 -0.66 5.77
N VAL A 88 -0.79 -1.27 5.62
CA VAL A 88 -1.75 -0.95 4.58
C VAL A 88 -3.12 -0.62 5.17
N GLY A 89 -3.75 0.46 4.67
CA GLY A 89 -5.15 0.75 4.96
C GLY A 89 -6.06 -0.10 4.09
N ILE A 90 -6.92 -0.90 4.70
CA ILE A 90 -7.88 -1.76 3.99
C ILE A 90 -8.77 -0.93 3.05
N GLU A 91 -9.16 0.25 3.50
CA GLU A 91 -9.99 1.18 2.73
C GLU A 91 -9.32 1.64 1.44
N ARG A 92 -8.02 1.87 1.45
CA ARG A 92 -7.25 2.24 0.26
C ARG A 92 -7.29 1.15 -0.81
N ILE A 93 -7.09 -0.08 -0.40
CA ILE A 93 -7.19 -1.25 -1.31
C ILE A 93 -8.61 -1.37 -1.85
N ALA A 94 -9.62 -1.28 -0.99
CA ALA A 94 -11.02 -1.39 -1.38
C ALA A 94 -11.45 -0.28 -2.36
N ILE A 95 -11.02 0.95 -2.15
CA ILE A 95 -11.26 2.08 -3.07
C ILE A 95 -10.76 1.76 -4.48
N ILE A 96 -9.53 1.26 -4.58
CA ILE A 96 -8.92 0.96 -5.88
C ILE A 96 -9.59 -0.25 -6.53
N LYS A 97 -9.80 -1.32 -5.74
CA LYS A 97 -10.35 -2.59 -6.25
C LYS A 97 -11.81 -2.47 -6.72
N TYR A 98 -12.62 -1.72 -6.01
CA TYR A 98 -14.05 -1.59 -6.28
C TYR A 98 -14.44 -0.25 -6.92
N GLY A 99 -13.48 0.61 -7.22
CA GLY A 99 -13.73 1.89 -7.86
C GLY A 99 -14.59 2.85 -7.02
N ILE A 100 -14.41 2.84 -5.70
CA ILE A 100 -15.20 3.67 -4.77
C ILE A 100 -14.71 5.12 -4.84
N PRO A 101 -15.59 6.10 -5.06
CA PRO A 101 -15.17 7.48 -5.30
C PRO A 101 -14.71 8.22 -4.04
N ASP A 102 -15.17 7.83 -2.86
CA ASP A 102 -14.88 8.53 -1.61
C ASP A 102 -14.77 7.58 -0.43
N ILE A 103 -13.70 7.74 0.37
CA ILE A 103 -13.44 6.93 1.57
C ILE A 103 -14.53 7.09 2.64
N ARG A 104 -15.18 8.24 2.70
CA ARG A 104 -16.23 8.51 3.68
C ARG A 104 -17.43 7.58 3.55
N LEU A 105 -17.68 7.02 2.37
CA LEU A 105 -18.76 6.06 2.13
C LEU A 105 -18.64 4.79 2.99
N PHE A 106 -17.43 4.42 3.40
CA PHE A 106 -17.22 3.29 4.31
C PHE A 106 -17.72 3.55 5.73
N TYR A 107 -17.78 4.81 6.13
CA TYR A 107 -18.06 5.22 7.52
C TYR A 107 -19.45 5.84 7.71
N GLU A 108 -20.13 6.21 6.62
CA GLU A 108 -21.47 6.82 6.67
C GLU A 108 -22.57 5.81 7.01
N ASN A 109 -22.26 4.52 6.98
CA ASN A 109 -23.21 3.43 7.26
C ASN A 109 -24.49 3.46 6.39
N ASP A 110 -24.37 3.92 5.14
CA ASP A 110 -25.48 3.94 4.19
C ASP A 110 -25.75 2.52 3.66
N VAL A 111 -26.92 1.99 3.98
CA VAL A 111 -27.35 0.63 3.59
C VAL A 111 -27.38 0.46 2.06
N ARG A 112 -27.63 1.53 1.30
CA ARG A 112 -27.64 1.47 -0.17
C ARG A 112 -26.24 1.21 -0.71
N PHE A 113 -25.24 1.85 -0.11
CA PHE A 113 -23.83 1.62 -0.44
C PHE A 113 -23.40 0.20 -0.07
N LEU A 114 -23.74 -0.29 1.13
CA LEU A 114 -23.35 -1.61 1.62
C LEU A 114 -23.99 -2.77 0.82
N LYS A 115 -25.20 -2.59 0.33
CA LYS A 115 -25.94 -3.64 -0.44
C LYS A 115 -25.29 -3.97 -1.79
N GLN A 116 -24.49 -3.10 -2.36
CA GLN A 116 -23.83 -3.35 -3.67
C GLN A 116 -22.68 -4.37 -3.60
N PHE A 117 -22.27 -4.77 -2.40
CA PHE A 117 -21.20 -5.75 -2.18
C PHE A 117 -21.70 -7.13 -1.74
N LYS A 118 -22.95 -7.45 -1.98
CA LYS A 118 -23.53 -8.77 -1.69
C LYS A 118 -23.38 -9.71 -2.86
#